data_e5618b5b4d287a8de287f2e2e57e1da9
#
_entry.id   e5618b5b4d287a8de287f2e2e57e1da9
#
_cell.length_a   1.000
_cell.length_b   1.000
_cell.length_c   1.000
_cell.angle_alpha   90.00
_cell.angle_beta   90.00
_cell.angle_gamma   90.00
#
_symmetry.space_group_name_H-M   'P 1'
#
loop_
_entity.id
_entity.type
_entity.pdbx_description
1 polymer ?
#
loop_
_entity_poly.entity_id
_entity_poly.type
_entity_poly.pdbx_seq_one_letter_code
_entity_poly.pdbx_strand_id
1 'polypeptide(L)'
;ISTHTSNMSSKINTTYTDAVNDQLVIQYRPTQAGGYDCEGNLINSSYVVERYFVRTDANGGGTAAERSALACAASQYESSDTDLEAVATDGIYGSGQIIMKRVDLFHVRFLVAGKRYMTVAEYNTSVAKPRILAVQLGIIARAPDGSGERSISTTQEFSLLGQTFTQKTTFPNRYLRTPIMQTVALRNALGDRS
;
A
#
# COMPACT_ATOMS: atom_id res chain seq x y z
N ILE A 1 -11.60 -3.33 16.43
CA ILE A 1 -10.71 -3.68 15.30
C ILE A 1 -11.24 -4.97 14.71
N SER A 2 -11.86 -4.85 13.55
CA SER A 2 -12.55 -5.95 12.88
C SER A 2 -11.58 -7.08 12.52
N THR A 3 -12.04 -8.31 12.73
CA THR A 3 -11.36 -9.56 12.39
C THR A 3 -11.52 -9.96 10.92
N HIS A 4 -11.78 -9.02 10.00
CA HIS A 4 -11.83 -9.31 8.57
C HIS A 4 -10.45 -9.65 7.99
N THR A 5 -9.88 -10.74 8.49
CA THR A 5 -8.56 -11.24 8.08
C THR A 5 -8.53 -11.69 6.60
N SER A 6 -9.69 -11.96 6.00
CA SER A 6 -9.76 -12.46 4.63
C SER A 6 -9.49 -11.41 3.55
N ASN A 7 -9.76 -10.13 3.84
CA ASN A 7 -9.58 -9.03 2.89
C ASN A 7 -8.43 -8.09 3.26
N MET A 8 -7.81 -8.26 4.42
CA MET A 8 -6.73 -7.39 4.91
C MET A 8 -5.34 -7.77 4.39
N SER A 9 -5.17 -8.95 3.80
CA SER A 9 -3.91 -9.32 3.19
C SER A 9 -3.98 -9.13 1.68
N SER A 10 -3.01 -8.46 1.10
CA SER A 10 -2.80 -8.50 -0.33
C SER A 10 -2.56 -9.95 -0.72
N LYS A 11 -3.55 -10.58 -1.32
CA LYS A 11 -3.52 -12.00 -1.69
C LYS A 11 -2.65 -12.28 -2.90
N ILE A 12 -1.98 -11.28 -3.44
CA ILE A 12 -1.09 -11.47 -4.58
C ILE A 12 0.27 -11.92 -4.05
N ASN A 13 0.67 -13.12 -4.46
CA ASN A 13 2.03 -13.56 -4.28
C ASN A 13 2.96 -12.54 -4.93
N THR A 14 3.89 -12.01 -4.16
CA THR A 14 4.90 -11.12 -4.70
C THR A 14 5.82 -11.88 -5.65
N THR A 15 6.42 -11.15 -6.56
CA THR A 15 7.48 -11.66 -7.43
C THR A 15 8.80 -11.88 -6.69
N TYR A 16 8.83 -11.62 -5.39
CA TYR A 16 10.04 -11.66 -4.56
C TYR A 16 9.96 -12.78 -3.54
N THR A 17 11.14 -13.35 -3.22
CA THR A 17 11.29 -14.39 -2.21
C THR A 17 11.07 -13.77 -0.83
N ASP A 18 10.34 -14.47 0.04
CA ASP A 18 10.08 -14.09 1.43
C ASP A 18 9.48 -12.69 1.64
N ALA A 19 8.87 -12.13 0.59
CA ALA A 19 8.20 -10.85 0.64
C ALA A 19 6.68 -10.99 0.48
N VAL A 20 5.96 -10.16 1.21
CA VAL A 20 4.53 -9.96 1.06
C VAL A 20 4.27 -8.47 0.80
N ASN A 21 3.20 -8.17 0.09
CA ASN A 21 2.77 -6.79 -0.06
C ASN A 21 2.16 -6.29 1.24
N ASP A 22 2.57 -5.11 1.67
CA ASP A 22 1.92 -4.43 2.78
C ASP A 22 0.59 -3.80 2.34
N GLN A 23 -0.21 -3.43 3.34
CA GLN A 23 -1.38 -2.57 3.17
C GLN A 23 -1.23 -1.36 4.09
N LEU A 24 -1.66 -0.21 3.60
CA LEU A 24 -1.73 1.02 4.38
C LEU A 24 -3.17 1.49 4.43
N VAL A 25 -3.69 1.66 5.63
CA VAL A 25 -4.98 2.32 5.86
C VAL A 25 -4.72 3.66 6.51
N ILE A 26 -5.23 4.72 5.92
CA ILE A 26 -5.19 6.07 6.46
C ILE A 26 -6.61 6.56 6.73
N GLN A 27 -6.75 7.37 7.76
CA GLN A 27 -7.97 8.07 8.10
C GLN A 27 -7.67 9.55 8.26
N TYR A 28 -8.49 10.40 7.68
CA TYR A 28 -8.31 11.85 7.82
C TYR A 28 -9.63 12.59 7.82
N ARG A 29 -9.57 13.83 8.32
CA ARG A 29 -10.65 14.82 8.15
C ARG A 29 -10.31 15.69 6.95
N PRO A 30 -11.19 15.79 5.95
CA PRO A 30 -10.99 16.71 4.84
C PRO A 30 -10.94 18.15 5.36
N THR A 31 -9.99 18.92 4.86
CA THR A 31 -9.83 20.33 5.26
C THR A 31 -10.76 21.28 4.50
N GLN A 32 -11.31 20.80 3.39
CA GLN A 32 -12.21 21.55 2.50
C GLN A 32 -13.29 20.62 1.96
N ALA A 33 -14.50 21.13 1.81
CA ALA A 33 -15.55 20.43 1.09
C ALA A 33 -15.26 20.42 -0.42
N GLY A 34 -15.73 19.40 -1.12
CA GLY A 34 -15.61 19.30 -2.59
C GLY A 34 -14.29 18.69 -3.10
N GLY A 35 -13.48 18.09 -2.23
CA GLY A 35 -12.37 17.21 -2.62
C GLY A 35 -12.87 15.86 -3.11
N TYR A 36 -11.96 15.04 -3.65
CA TYR A 36 -12.24 13.68 -4.07
C TYR A 36 -11.41 12.70 -3.25
N ASP A 37 -12.00 11.54 -2.95
CA ASP A 37 -11.26 10.42 -2.38
C ASP A 37 -10.38 9.74 -3.44
N CYS A 38 -9.61 8.74 -3.05
CA CYS A 38 -8.69 8.05 -3.94
C CYS A 38 -9.38 7.20 -5.03
N GLU A 39 -10.67 6.96 -4.95
CA GLU A 39 -11.48 6.32 -5.99
C GLU A 39 -12.12 7.33 -6.95
N GLY A 40 -12.00 8.62 -6.66
CA GLY A 40 -12.60 9.71 -7.44
C GLY A 40 -14.03 10.05 -7.04
N ASN A 41 -14.51 9.60 -5.88
CA ASN A 41 -15.83 9.99 -5.36
C ASN A 41 -15.73 11.33 -4.64
N LEU A 42 -16.76 12.17 -4.78
CA LEU A 42 -16.84 13.46 -4.09
C LEU A 42 -16.88 13.23 -2.57
N ILE A 43 -16.06 13.97 -1.84
CA ILE A 43 -16.03 13.91 -0.38
C ILE A 43 -17.15 14.78 0.17
N ASN A 44 -18.13 14.14 0.81
CA ASN A 44 -19.29 14.78 1.41
C ASN A 44 -19.40 14.54 2.92
N SER A 45 -18.52 13.71 3.49
CA SER A 45 -18.55 13.33 4.90
C SER A 45 -17.42 13.94 5.70
N SER A 46 -17.57 13.91 7.04
CA SER A 46 -16.61 14.49 8.00
C SER A 46 -15.29 13.71 8.07
N TYR A 47 -15.31 12.42 7.71
CA TYR A 47 -14.15 11.55 7.73
C TYR A 47 -14.04 10.73 6.46
N VAL A 48 -12.80 10.50 6.03
CA VAL A 48 -12.46 9.63 4.92
C VAL A 48 -11.49 8.56 5.41
N VAL A 49 -11.70 7.32 4.99
CA VAL A 49 -10.79 6.21 5.20
C VAL A 49 -10.37 5.69 3.84
N GLU A 50 -9.08 5.54 3.63
CA GLU A 50 -8.52 5.02 2.37
C GLU A 50 -7.58 3.87 2.67
N ARG A 51 -7.69 2.79 1.89
CA ARG A 51 -6.82 1.62 1.96
C ARG A 51 -6.04 1.47 0.66
N TYR A 52 -4.73 1.45 0.77
CA TYR A 52 -3.79 1.22 -0.32
C TYR A 52 -3.25 -0.21 -0.26
N PHE A 53 -3.29 -0.93 -1.37
CA PHE A 53 -2.91 -2.34 -1.44
C PHE A 53 -2.59 -2.77 -2.87
N VAL A 54 -1.89 -3.89 -3.03
CA VAL A 54 -1.63 -4.47 -4.35
C VAL A 54 -2.70 -5.51 -4.68
N ARG A 55 -3.24 -5.45 -5.89
CA ARG A 55 -4.16 -6.44 -6.44
C ARG A 55 -3.87 -6.75 -7.92
N THR A 56 -4.53 -7.77 -8.44
CA THR A 56 -4.49 -8.06 -9.87
C THR A 56 -5.39 -7.09 -10.64
N ASP A 57 -4.87 -6.52 -11.73
CA ASP A 57 -5.67 -5.80 -12.72
C ASP A 57 -6.45 -6.82 -13.58
N ALA A 58 -7.75 -6.89 -13.41
CA ALA A 58 -8.60 -7.83 -14.13
C ALA A 58 -8.59 -7.58 -15.66
N ASN A 59 -8.36 -6.32 -16.06
CA ASN A 59 -8.36 -5.88 -17.45
C ASN A 59 -6.96 -5.92 -18.09
N GLY A 60 -5.94 -6.30 -17.36
CA GLY A 60 -4.58 -6.41 -17.87
C GLY A 60 -4.35 -7.70 -18.65
N GLY A 61 -3.47 -7.66 -19.65
CA GLY A 61 -2.99 -8.86 -20.36
C GLY A 61 -1.89 -9.59 -19.56
N GLY A 62 -1.65 -10.86 -19.88
CA GLY A 62 -0.61 -11.68 -19.28
C GLY A 62 -1.04 -12.44 -18.02
N THR A 63 -0.06 -12.95 -17.29
CA THR A 63 -0.26 -13.73 -16.06
C THR A 63 -0.74 -12.85 -14.90
N ALA A 64 -1.29 -13.44 -13.83
CA ALA A 64 -1.72 -12.70 -12.64
C ALA A 64 -0.58 -11.85 -12.04
N ALA A 65 0.64 -12.35 -12.07
CA ALA A 65 1.82 -11.62 -11.61
C ALA A 65 2.19 -10.44 -12.52
N GLU A 66 2.00 -10.58 -13.83
CA GLU A 66 2.21 -9.49 -14.78
C GLU A 66 1.14 -8.41 -14.69
N ARG A 67 0.02 -8.71 -14.05
CA ARG A 67 -1.11 -7.81 -13.86
C ARG A 67 -1.17 -7.17 -12.47
N SER A 68 -0.12 -7.30 -11.65
CA SER A 68 -0.07 -6.66 -10.33
C SER A 68 -0.17 -5.13 -10.46
N ALA A 69 -0.96 -4.52 -9.58
CA ALA A 69 -1.24 -3.10 -9.59
C ALA A 69 -1.50 -2.59 -8.17
N LEU A 70 -1.06 -1.37 -7.88
CA LEU A 70 -1.43 -0.66 -6.67
C LEU A 70 -2.85 -0.10 -6.85
N ALA A 71 -3.70 -0.41 -5.91
CA ALA A 71 -5.08 0.04 -5.86
C ALA A 71 -5.36 0.81 -4.56
N CYS A 72 -6.39 1.60 -4.60
CA CYS A 72 -6.96 2.26 -3.44
C CYS A 72 -8.45 1.99 -3.36
N ALA A 73 -8.95 1.66 -2.16
CA ALA A 73 -10.36 1.60 -1.84
C ALA A 73 -10.67 2.63 -0.75
N ALA A 74 -11.77 3.35 -0.90
CA ALA A 74 -12.16 4.42 0.00
C ALA A 74 -13.53 4.20 0.61
N SER A 75 -13.75 4.78 1.79
CA SER A 75 -15.06 4.92 2.42
C SER A 75 -15.14 6.26 3.15
N GLN A 76 -16.34 6.76 3.29
CA GLN A 76 -16.61 8.02 3.97
C GLN A 76 -17.64 7.79 5.08
N TYR A 77 -17.51 8.52 6.18
CA TYR A 77 -18.44 8.40 7.31
C TYR A 77 -18.56 9.70 8.11
N GLU A 78 -19.66 9.82 8.88
CA GLU A 78 -19.91 10.93 9.78
C GLU A 78 -19.50 10.59 11.22
N SER A 79 -19.26 11.61 12.04
CA SER A 79 -18.93 11.42 13.46
C SER A 79 -20.07 10.82 14.28
N SER A 80 -21.29 10.86 13.75
CA SER A 80 -22.49 10.26 14.35
C SER A 80 -22.65 8.78 14.07
N ASP A 81 -21.87 8.23 13.12
CA ASP A 81 -21.94 6.83 12.74
C ASP A 81 -21.37 5.96 13.88
N THR A 82 -22.23 5.14 14.45
CA THR A 82 -21.90 4.28 15.60
C THR A 82 -21.32 2.94 15.18
N ASP A 83 -21.54 2.55 13.93
CA ASP A 83 -21.02 1.30 13.35
C ASP A 83 -20.08 1.58 12.19
N LEU A 84 -18.83 1.86 12.52
CA LEU A 84 -17.77 2.07 11.52
C LEU A 84 -17.50 0.82 10.66
N GLU A 85 -17.84 -0.37 11.18
CA GLU A 85 -17.68 -1.61 10.44
C GLU A 85 -18.71 -1.72 9.31
N ALA A 86 -19.95 -1.34 9.53
CA ALA A 86 -20.98 -1.32 8.49
C ALA A 86 -20.66 -0.28 7.41
N VAL A 87 -20.22 0.91 7.80
CA VAL A 87 -19.82 1.97 6.85
C VAL A 87 -18.57 1.60 6.05
N ALA A 88 -17.61 0.92 6.69
CA ALA A 88 -16.37 0.53 6.04
C ALA A 88 -16.51 -0.72 5.15
N THR A 89 -17.52 -1.56 5.38
CA THR A 89 -17.59 -2.91 4.82
C THR A 89 -17.70 -2.92 3.28
N ASP A 90 -18.44 -1.99 2.70
CA ASP A 90 -18.65 -1.93 1.25
C ASP A 90 -17.59 -1.08 0.51
N GLY A 91 -16.91 -0.19 1.22
CA GLY A 91 -15.91 0.71 0.62
C GLY A 91 -14.50 0.17 0.67
N ILE A 92 -13.86 0.27 1.84
CA ILE A 92 -12.41 -0.01 1.97
C ILE A 92 -12.02 -1.48 1.79
N TYR A 93 -12.97 -2.43 1.90
CA TYR A 93 -12.72 -3.86 1.67
C TYR A 93 -13.02 -4.30 0.25
N GLY A 94 -13.49 -3.41 -0.59
CA GLY A 94 -13.73 -3.65 -2.01
C GLY A 94 -12.43 -3.84 -2.82
N SER A 95 -12.61 -4.07 -4.12
CA SER A 95 -11.49 -4.17 -5.06
C SER A 95 -10.82 -2.83 -5.35
N GLY A 96 -11.46 -1.73 -5.03
CA GLY A 96 -10.95 -0.39 -5.19
C GLY A 96 -10.61 0.01 -6.64
N GLN A 97 -10.15 1.22 -6.81
CA GLN A 97 -9.67 1.75 -8.08
C GLN A 97 -8.16 1.51 -8.21
N ILE A 98 -7.69 1.09 -9.39
CA ILE A 98 -6.26 1.01 -9.69
C ILE A 98 -5.72 2.42 -9.87
N ILE A 99 -4.73 2.78 -9.07
CA ILE A 99 -4.04 4.07 -9.12
C ILE A 99 -2.69 3.97 -9.83
N MET A 100 -2.05 2.80 -9.82
CA MET A 100 -0.79 2.57 -10.53
C MET A 100 -0.70 1.12 -11.01
N LYS A 101 -0.58 0.92 -12.32
CA LYS A 101 -0.37 -0.41 -12.90
C LYS A 101 1.08 -0.86 -12.75
N ARG A 102 1.30 -2.18 -12.82
CA ARG A 102 2.64 -2.81 -12.83
C ARG A 102 3.45 -2.52 -11.56
N VAL A 103 2.82 -2.60 -10.42
CA VAL A 103 3.48 -2.55 -9.12
C VAL A 103 3.66 -3.97 -8.62
N ASP A 104 4.90 -4.43 -8.59
CA ASP A 104 5.26 -5.80 -8.19
C ASP A 104 5.40 -5.95 -6.69
N LEU A 105 5.76 -4.88 -5.99
CA LEU A 105 5.87 -4.84 -4.52
C LEU A 105 5.45 -3.47 -4.00
N PHE A 106 4.66 -3.48 -2.92
CA PHE A 106 4.35 -2.32 -2.09
C PHE A 106 4.79 -2.59 -0.67
N HIS A 107 5.64 -1.75 -0.13
CA HIS A 107 6.21 -1.89 1.19
C HIS A 107 6.11 -0.60 2.00
N VAL A 108 5.81 -0.73 3.30
CA VAL A 108 5.57 0.40 4.20
C VAL A 108 6.48 0.29 5.42
N ARG A 109 7.08 1.41 5.83
CA ARG A 109 7.78 1.55 7.11
C ARG A 109 7.31 2.79 7.84
N PHE A 110 7.32 2.72 9.15
CA PHE A 110 6.97 3.84 10.02
C PHE A 110 8.21 4.43 10.66
N LEU A 111 8.41 5.74 10.53
CA LEU A 111 9.29 6.47 11.42
C LEU A 111 8.51 6.76 12.71
N VAL A 112 8.97 6.22 13.81
CA VAL A 112 8.28 6.34 15.11
C VAL A 112 9.03 7.25 16.08
N ALA A 113 8.36 7.67 17.14
CA ALA A 113 8.97 8.42 18.23
C ALA A 113 10.21 7.64 18.76
N GLY A 114 11.30 8.38 19.01
CA GLY A 114 12.61 7.79 19.25
C GLY A 114 13.47 7.65 17.98
N LYS A 115 13.01 8.18 16.84
CA LYS A 115 13.72 8.23 15.54
C LYS A 115 14.13 6.86 15.00
N ARG A 116 13.30 5.85 15.22
CA ARG A 116 13.51 4.49 14.73
C ARG A 116 12.54 4.19 13.59
N TYR A 117 13.03 3.51 12.56
CA TYR A 117 12.16 2.93 11.52
C TYR A 117 11.70 1.54 11.94
N MET A 118 10.42 1.27 11.74
CA MET A 118 9.78 -0.02 11.98
C MET A 118 9.03 -0.49 10.75
N THR A 119 9.12 -1.77 10.46
CA THR A 119 8.22 -2.42 9.49
C THR A 119 6.79 -2.50 10.06
N VAL A 120 5.82 -2.77 9.21
CA VAL A 120 4.43 -3.01 9.63
C VAL A 120 4.36 -4.16 10.65
N ALA A 121 5.11 -5.25 10.41
CA ALA A 121 5.16 -6.39 11.32
C ALA A 121 5.75 -6.04 12.69
N GLU A 122 6.89 -5.35 12.72
CA GLU A 122 7.51 -4.89 13.97
C GLU A 122 6.60 -3.93 14.75
N TYR A 123 5.93 -3.02 14.05
CA TYR A 123 4.99 -2.10 14.68
C TYR A 123 3.79 -2.86 15.26
N ASN A 124 3.24 -3.83 14.53
CA ASN A 124 2.10 -4.62 14.98
C ASN A 124 2.40 -5.48 16.20
N THR A 125 3.63 -5.97 16.35
CA THR A 125 4.07 -6.76 17.50
C THR A 125 4.55 -5.90 18.67
N SER A 126 4.81 -4.61 18.48
CA SER A 126 5.26 -3.70 19.53
C SER A 126 4.16 -3.44 20.55
N VAL A 127 4.41 -3.75 21.81
CA VAL A 127 3.47 -3.51 22.92
C VAL A 127 3.22 -2.00 23.13
N ALA A 128 4.28 -1.22 23.03
CA ALA A 128 4.22 0.23 23.33
C ALA A 128 3.50 1.05 22.25
N LYS A 129 3.32 0.52 21.03
CA LYS A 129 2.73 1.26 19.89
C LYS A 129 3.22 2.72 19.82
N PRO A 130 4.51 2.95 19.60
CA PRO A 130 5.07 4.30 19.62
C PRO A 130 4.40 5.17 18.56
N ARG A 131 4.31 6.47 18.83
CA ARG A 131 3.68 7.42 17.91
C ARG A 131 4.39 7.42 16.56
N ILE A 132 3.66 7.30 15.47
CA ILE A 132 4.17 7.38 14.11
C ILE A 132 4.35 8.85 13.74
N LEU A 133 5.55 9.23 13.31
CA LEU A 133 5.92 10.59 12.91
C LEU A 133 5.90 10.78 11.40
N ALA A 134 6.26 9.72 10.67
CA ALA A 134 6.23 9.70 9.22
C ALA A 134 6.00 8.28 8.70
N VAL A 135 5.49 8.20 7.49
CA VAL A 135 5.33 6.95 6.74
C VAL A 135 6.29 6.96 5.57
N GLN A 136 7.08 5.90 5.42
CA GLN A 136 7.86 5.65 4.22
C GLN A 136 7.08 4.66 3.35
N LEU A 137 6.90 5.03 2.10
CA LEU A 137 6.27 4.22 1.07
C LEU A 137 7.34 3.77 0.09
N GLY A 138 7.36 2.50 -0.22
CA GLY A 138 8.24 1.91 -1.20
C GLY A 138 7.47 1.06 -2.18
N ILE A 139 7.74 1.21 -3.46
CA ILE A 139 7.22 0.33 -4.50
C ILE A 139 8.35 -0.16 -5.40
N ILE A 140 8.19 -1.35 -5.95
CA ILE A 140 8.95 -1.78 -7.11
C ILE A 140 8.01 -1.77 -8.30
N ALA A 141 8.27 -0.83 -9.22
CA ALA A 141 7.50 -0.64 -10.43
C ALA A 141 8.18 -1.37 -11.59
N ARG A 142 7.37 -1.92 -12.49
CA ARG A 142 7.82 -2.65 -13.68
C ARG A 142 7.49 -1.88 -14.95
N ALA A 143 8.43 -1.87 -15.91
CA ALA A 143 8.23 -1.28 -17.23
C ALA A 143 7.05 -1.92 -17.97
N PRO A 144 6.37 -1.18 -18.86
CA PRO A 144 5.24 -1.69 -19.65
C PRO A 144 5.68 -2.77 -20.63
N ASP A 145 6.85 -2.59 -21.22
CA ASP A 145 7.36 -3.46 -22.26
C ASP A 145 8.56 -4.28 -21.77
N GLY A 146 8.69 -5.49 -22.29
CA GLY A 146 9.85 -6.32 -22.04
C GLY A 146 11.08 -5.74 -22.73
N SER A 147 12.27 -6.03 -22.20
CA SER A 147 13.57 -5.60 -22.73
C SER A 147 13.99 -6.32 -24.03
N GLY A 148 13.02 -6.83 -24.80
CA GLY A 148 13.29 -7.66 -25.99
C GLY A 148 13.61 -9.12 -25.65
N GLU A 149 14.33 -9.81 -26.54
CA GLU A 149 14.61 -11.24 -26.44
C GLU A 149 15.61 -11.62 -25.34
N ARG A 150 16.30 -10.67 -24.74
CA ARG A 150 17.30 -10.98 -23.68
C ARG A 150 16.62 -11.04 -22.32
N SER A 151 16.58 -12.25 -21.77
CA SER A 151 16.40 -12.45 -20.34
C SER A 151 17.49 -11.68 -19.58
N ILE A 152 17.09 -10.65 -18.87
CA ILE A 152 17.94 -9.99 -17.89
C ILE A 152 18.15 -11.02 -16.78
N SER A 153 19.36 -11.19 -16.27
CA SER A 153 19.78 -12.16 -15.24
C SER A 153 18.67 -12.87 -14.46
N THR A 154 18.83 -14.14 -14.21
CA THR A 154 17.82 -15.01 -13.56
C THR A 154 17.51 -14.64 -12.12
N THR A 155 18.28 -13.75 -11.49
CA THR A 155 18.06 -13.33 -10.10
C THR A 155 18.41 -11.85 -10.00
N GLN A 156 17.41 -11.01 -9.84
CA GLN A 156 17.59 -9.59 -9.58
C GLN A 156 17.32 -9.28 -8.11
N GLU A 157 18.16 -8.45 -7.53
CA GLU A 157 18.02 -7.94 -6.19
C GLU A 157 17.71 -6.45 -6.22
N PHE A 158 16.79 -6.03 -5.36
CA PHE A 158 16.38 -4.64 -5.24
C PHE A 158 16.45 -4.20 -3.78
N SER A 159 17.11 -3.10 -3.53
CA SER A 159 17.07 -2.45 -2.23
C SER A 159 15.88 -1.50 -2.15
N LEU A 160 14.99 -1.69 -1.19
CA LEU A 160 13.82 -0.88 -0.96
C LEU A 160 13.62 -0.65 0.54
N LEU A 161 13.59 0.61 0.98
CA LEU A 161 13.43 0.99 2.39
C LEU A 161 14.40 0.28 3.34
N GLY A 162 15.66 0.07 2.90
CA GLY A 162 16.71 -0.58 3.70
C GLY A 162 16.57 -2.09 3.82
N GLN A 163 15.74 -2.73 3.01
CA GLN A 163 15.64 -4.18 2.86
C GLN A 163 16.01 -4.60 1.45
N THR A 164 16.55 -5.79 1.29
CA THR A 164 16.87 -6.38 -0.01
C THR A 164 15.79 -7.40 -0.37
N PHE A 165 15.28 -7.28 -1.57
CA PHE A 165 14.26 -8.16 -2.14
C PHE A 165 14.80 -8.88 -3.35
N THR A 166 14.80 -10.21 -3.30
CA THR A 166 15.30 -11.07 -4.36
C THR A 166 14.15 -11.57 -5.23
N GLN A 167 14.23 -11.35 -6.52
CA GLN A 167 13.20 -11.80 -7.47
C GLN A 167 13.18 -13.32 -7.57
N LYS A 168 11.97 -13.92 -7.59
CA LYS A 168 11.78 -15.35 -7.82
C LYS A 168 12.13 -15.71 -9.26
N THR A 169 12.85 -16.82 -9.44
CA THR A 169 13.27 -17.33 -10.76
C THR A 169 12.11 -17.77 -11.66
N THR A 170 10.94 -18.02 -11.06
CA THR A 170 9.72 -18.44 -11.78
C THR A 170 9.03 -17.29 -12.52
N PHE A 171 9.48 -16.05 -12.33
CA PHE A 171 8.88 -14.90 -12.97
C PHE A 171 9.64 -14.50 -14.25
N PRO A 172 8.91 -14.03 -15.28
CA PRO A 172 9.57 -13.58 -16.50
C PRO A 172 10.48 -12.38 -16.23
N ASN A 173 11.77 -12.57 -16.43
CA ASN A 173 12.85 -11.61 -16.17
C ASN A 173 13.02 -10.54 -17.26
N ARG A 174 12.11 -10.47 -18.20
CA ARG A 174 12.23 -9.57 -19.36
C ARG A 174 11.86 -8.12 -19.11
N TYR A 175 11.41 -7.78 -17.91
CA TYR A 175 10.96 -6.42 -17.60
C TYR A 175 11.97 -5.70 -16.72
N LEU A 176 12.27 -4.47 -17.10
CA LEU A 176 13.00 -3.54 -16.22
C LEU A 176 12.14 -3.22 -15.00
N ARG A 177 12.77 -3.20 -13.84
CA ARG A 177 12.14 -2.85 -12.56
C ARG A 177 12.90 -1.72 -11.89
N THR A 178 12.16 -0.82 -11.27
CA THR A 178 12.73 0.35 -10.59
C THR A 178 12.13 0.47 -9.20
N PRO A 179 12.95 0.48 -8.13
CA PRO A 179 12.49 0.84 -6.80
C PRO A 179 12.23 2.36 -6.73
N ILE A 180 11.10 2.73 -6.16
CA ILE A 180 10.69 4.12 -5.94
C ILE A 180 10.34 4.25 -4.47
N MET A 181 10.85 5.28 -3.79
CA MET A 181 10.64 5.51 -2.36
C MET A 181 10.22 6.95 -2.11
N GLN A 182 9.28 7.11 -1.17
CA GLN A 182 8.81 8.41 -0.70
C GLN A 182 8.62 8.39 0.81
N THR A 183 8.95 9.49 1.47
CA THR A 183 8.67 9.69 2.90
C THR A 183 7.64 10.81 3.05
N VAL A 184 6.59 10.53 3.80
CA VAL A 184 5.50 11.46 4.09
C VAL A 184 5.46 11.71 5.59
N ALA A 185 5.75 12.95 6.01
CA ALA A 185 5.62 13.34 7.41
C ALA A 185 4.14 13.55 7.79
N LEU A 186 3.75 13.07 8.97
CA LEU A 186 2.40 13.26 9.47
C LEU A 186 2.31 14.59 10.22
N ARG A 187 1.54 15.55 9.69
CA ARG A 187 1.40 16.90 10.26
C ARG A 187 1.05 16.90 11.74
N ASN A 188 0.09 16.06 12.12
CA ASN A 188 -0.42 16.00 13.49
C ASN A 188 0.48 15.15 14.42
N ALA A 189 1.52 14.55 13.87
CA ALA A 189 2.45 13.74 14.64
C ALA A 189 3.44 14.57 15.46
N LEU A 190 3.63 15.85 15.13
CA LEU A 190 4.56 16.77 15.82
C LEU A 190 3.86 17.78 16.75
N GLY A 191 2.51 17.74 16.81
CA GLY A 191 1.74 18.61 17.70
C GLY A 191 2.07 18.37 19.17
N ASP A 192 2.29 19.46 19.91
CA ASP A 192 2.51 19.45 21.35
C ASP A 192 1.35 18.73 22.04
N ARG A 193 1.70 17.82 22.93
CA ARG A 193 0.82 17.41 24.00
C ARG A 193 1.08 18.38 25.15
N SER A 194 0.37 19.52 25.12
CA SER A 194 0.13 20.25 26.35
C SER A 194 -0.88 19.51 27.21
#